data_dc67def40a4ea01ef732c9ab6d4d8a71
#
_entry.id   dc67def40a4ea01ef732c9ab6d4d8a71
#
_cell.length_a   1.000
_cell.length_b   1.000
_cell.length_c   1.000
_cell.angle_alpha   90.00
_cell.angle_beta   90.00
_cell.angle_gamma   90.00
#
_symmetry.space_group_name_H-M   'P 1'
#
loop_
_entity.id
_entity.type
_entity.pdbx_description
1 polymer ?
#
loop_
_entity_poly.entity_id
_entity_poly.type
_entity_poly.pdbx_seq_one_letter_code
_entity_poly.pdbx_strand_id
1 'polypeptide(L)'
;MNRHEPGDPQPEPTGATTVFILDDHELVRRGLRDLLEGEGFAVLGESGSAEEAARRIPALNPDVAILDARLPDGTGIEVCRNVRSVDESLRCVILTSYDDEQALRGAVLAGAAGYILKEVLGTDLVHKVRRAALGESLFNPEVKAKISAGLAESEGEDPRFDALTAQERKVLHYIGEGLTNKEIGQTMFLAEKTVKNYVSSLLAKLGFQRRTQAAVFIATARGWPEE
;
A
#
# COMPACT_ATOMS: atom_id res chain seq x y z
N MET A 1 53.18 -1.42 -6.17
CA MET A 1 52.90 -2.76 -5.57
C MET A 1 51.89 -2.51 -4.47
N ASN A 2 50.60 -2.32 -4.85
CA ASN A 2 49.49 -2.07 -3.93
C ASN A 2 48.84 -3.40 -3.61
N ARG A 3 48.92 -3.83 -2.37
CA ARG A 3 48.19 -4.99 -1.86
C ARG A 3 46.78 -4.59 -1.60
N HIS A 4 45.88 -5.20 -2.33
CA HIS A 4 44.45 -5.15 -2.10
C HIS A 4 44.17 -6.02 -0.84
N GLU A 5 43.79 -5.40 0.28
CA GLU A 5 43.30 -6.13 1.45
C GLU A 5 41.87 -6.60 1.13
N PRO A 6 41.59 -7.90 1.38
CA PRO A 6 40.21 -8.39 1.29
C PRO A 6 39.40 -7.80 2.44
N GLY A 7 38.28 -7.18 2.11
CA GLY A 7 37.34 -6.62 3.07
C GLY A 7 36.87 -7.70 4.07
N ASP A 8 36.84 -7.32 5.35
CA ASP A 8 36.33 -8.11 6.45
C ASP A 8 34.93 -8.64 6.13
N PRO A 9 34.66 -9.93 6.33
CA PRO A 9 33.31 -10.47 6.20
C PRO A 9 32.45 -9.85 7.31
N GLN A 10 31.37 -9.18 6.92
CA GLN A 10 30.35 -8.71 7.86
C GLN A 10 29.85 -9.93 8.65
N PRO A 11 29.66 -9.83 9.99
CA PRO A 11 29.18 -10.94 10.79
C PRO A 11 27.78 -11.35 10.28
N GLU A 12 27.66 -12.62 9.86
CA GLU A 12 26.36 -13.21 9.59
C GLU A 12 25.50 -13.15 10.85
N PRO A 13 24.20 -12.77 10.76
CA PRO A 13 23.34 -12.75 11.93
C PRO A 13 23.22 -14.17 12.51
N THR A 14 23.70 -14.35 13.74
CA THR A 14 23.79 -15.64 14.45
C THR A 14 22.45 -16.17 14.98
N GLY A 15 21.33 -15.70 14.46
CA GLY A 15 19.97 -16.14 14.83
C GLY A 15 19.09 -16.37 13.61
N ALA A 16 18.06 -17.21 13.74
CA ALA A 16 17.04 -17.39 12.72
C ALA A 16 16.31 -16.04 12.49
N THR A 17 16.14 -15.64 11.22
CA THR A 17 15.33 -14.47 10.87
C THR A 17 13.91 -14.64 11.37
N THR A 18 13.41 -13.67 12.11
CA THR A 18 12.09 -13.72 12.75
C THR A 18 11.03 -13.07 11.89
N VAL A 19 9.85 -13.69 11.81
CA VAL A 19 8.75 -13.18 10.98
C VAL A 19 7.43 -13.16 11.71
N PHE A 20 6.55 -12.20 11.31
CA PHE A 20 5.14 -12.17 11.65
C PHE A 20 4.31 -12.30 10.38
N ILE A 21 3.20 -13.07 10.40
CA ILE A 21 2.34 -13.32 9.25
C ILE A 21 0.94 -12.75 9.51
N LEU A 22 0.46 -11.89 8.60
CA LEU A 22 -0.90 -11.35 8.60
C LEU A 22 -1.59 -11.72 7.29
N ASP A 23 -2.63 -12.55 7.38
CA ASP A 23 -3.49 -12.95 6.25
C ASP A 23 -4.82 -13.45 6.84
N ASP A 24 -5.98 -13.10 6.29
CA ASP A 24 -7.28 -13.55 6.82
C ASP A 24 -7.58 -15.01 6.45
N HIS A 25 -6.90 -15.57 5.44
CA HIS A 25 -7.07 -16.95 5.01
C HIS A 25 -6.18 -17.92 5.82
N GLU A 26 -6.78 -18.76 6.66
CA GLU A 26 -6.05 -19.72 7.51
C GLU A 26 -5.14 -20.67 6.71
N LEU A 27 -5.58 -21.14 5.55
CA LEU A 27 -4.76 -22.04 4.71
C LEU A 27 -3.51 -21.35 4.17
N VAL A 28 -3.63 -20.06 3.81
CA VAL A 28 -2.49 -19.26 3.35
C VAL A 28 -1.52 -19.04 4.49
N ARG A 29 -1.99 -18.67 5.68
CA ARG A 29 -1.13 -18.50 6.86
C ARG A 29 -0.35 -19.78 7.19
N ARG A 30 -1.03 -20.94 7.22
CA ARG A 30 -0.39 -22.23 7.45
C ARG A 30 0.67 -22.53 6.39
N GLY A 31 0.34 -22.36 5.11
CA GLY A 31 1.28 -22.59 4.02
C GLY A 31 2.51 -21.67 4.09
N LEU A 32 2.31 -20.39 4.45
CA LEU A 32 3.42 -19.46 4.66
C LEU A 32 4.28 -19.84 5.86
N ARG A 33 3.67 -20.25 6.97
CA ARG A 33 4.38 -20.73 8.15
C ARG A 33 5.25 -21.94 7.80
N ASP A 34 4.65 -22.99 7.23
CA ASP A 34 5.33 -24.23 6.90
C ASP A 34 6.50 -23.97 5.94
N LEU A 35 6.29 -23.10 4.94
CA LEU A 35 7.33 -22.71 3.99
C LEU A 35 8.50 -22.00 4.69
N LEU A 36 8.20 -20.99 5.52
CA LEU A 36 9.21 -20.16 6.15
C LEU A 36 9.98 -20.93 7.24
N GLU A 37 9.28 -21.70 8.08
CA GLU A 37 9.93 -22.54 9.11
C GLU A 37 10.79 -23.63 8.46
N GLY A 38 10.33 -24.23 7.36
CA GLY A 38 11.13 -25.20 6.57
C GLY A 38 12.42 -24.61 5.99
N GLU A 39 12.48 -23.30 5.80
CA GLU A 39 13.62 -22.55 5.29
C GLU A 39 14.43 -21.84 6.41
N GLY A 40 14.15 -22.17 7.67
CA GLY A 40 14.93 -21.73 8.82
C GLY A 40 14.55 -20.36 9.39
N PHE A 41 13.37 -19.81 9.04
CA PHE A 41 12.83 -18.63 9.73
C PHE A 41 12.15 -19.04 11.04
N ALA A 42 12.03 -18.09 11.96
CA ALA A 42 11.25 -18.25 13.18
C ALA A 42 9.95 -17.43 13.11
N VAL A 43 8.80 -18.08 13.03
CA VAL A 43 7.50 -17.39 13.03
C VAL A 43 7.11 -17.03 14.46
N LEU A 44 7.26 -15.75 14.83
CA LEU A 44 6.95 -15.23 16.18
C LEU A 44 5.45 -15.11 16.44
N GLY A 45 4.66 -14.97 15.37
CA GLY A 45 3.21 -14.84 15.50
C GLY A 45 2.52 -14.77 14.15
N GLU A 46 1.21 -14.94 14.20
CA GLU A 46 0.32 -14.77 13.07
C GLU A 46 -1.01 -14.17 13.51
N SER A 47 -1.72 -13.53 12.59
CA SER A 47 -3.05 -12.99 12.79
C SER A 47 -3.86 -13.00 11.49
N GLY A 48 -5.18 -13.08 11.60
CA GLY A 48 -6.13 -12.83 10.51
C GLY A 48 -6.77 -11.44 10.58
N SER A 49 -6.40 -10.60 11.56
CA SER A 49 -6.99 -9.29 11.84
C SER A 49 -5.93 -8.20 11.77
N ALA A 50 -6.23 -7.14 11.02
CA ALA A 50 -5.39 -5.96 10.92
C ALA A 50 -5.22 -5.26 12.27
N GLU A 51 -6.31 -5.12 13.04
CA GLU A 51 -6.29 -4.50 14.36
C GLU A 51 -5.40 -5.27 15.35
N GLU A 52 -5.50 -6.61 15.36
CA GLU A 52 -4.67 -7.46 16.22
C GLU A 52 -3.20 -7.37 15.82
N ALA A 53 -2.90 -7.46 14.51
CA ALA A 53 -1.54 -7.38 13.99
C ALA A 53 -0.86 -6.05 14.33
N ALA A 54 -1.58 -4.92 14.18
CA ALA A 54 -1.04 -3.59 14.50
C ALA A 54 -0.58 -3.46 15.96
N ARG A 55 -1.20 -4.21 16.88
CA ARG A 55 -0.80 -4.23 18.31
C ARG A 55 0.33 -5.23 18.57
N ARG A 56 0.29 -6.41 17.93
CA ARG A 56 1.22 -7.52 18.22
C ARG A 56 2.57 -7.37 17.56
N ILE A 57 2.62 -6.82 16.34
CA ILE A 57 3.89 -6.67 15.60
C ILE A 57 4.89 -5.84 16.38
N PRO A 58 4.58 -4.62 16.89
CA PRO A 58 5.53 -3.85 17.67
C PRO A 58 5.96 -4.54 18.98
N ALA A 59 5.07 -5.31 19.61
CA ALA A 59 5.36 -6.02 20.84
C ALA A 59 6.29 -7.24 20.64
N LEU A 60 6.16 -7.92 19.49
CA LEU A 60 6.96 -9.10 19.13
C LEU A 60 8.28 -8.73 18.46
N ASN A 61 8.34 -7.54 17.87
CA ASN A 61 9.49 -6.99 17.16
C ASN A 61 10.15 -7.98 16.17
N PRO A 62 9.40 -8.48 15.16
CA PRO A 62 9.96 -9.37 14.16
C PRO A 62 10.91 -8.63 13.22
N ASP A 63 11.89 -9.33 12.63
CA ASP A 63 12.74 -8.76 11.58
C ASP A 63 11.92 -8.37 10.34
N VAL A 64 10.89 -9.19 10.00
CA VAL A 64 10.00 -8.92 8.87
C VAL A 64 8.55 -9.23 9.23
N ALA A 65 7.63 -8.32 8.91
CA ALA A 65 6.19 -8.56 8.91
C ALA A 65 5.70 -8.79 7.48
N ILE A 66 5.11 -9.94 7.22
CA ILE A 66 4.47 -10.30 5.94
C ILE A 66 2.98 -10.00 6.08
N LEU A 67 2.46 -9.07 5.28
CA LEU A 67 1.14 -8.47 5.47
C LEU A 67 0.29 -8.65 4.21
N ASP A 68 -0.85 -9.32 4.32
CA ASP A 68 -1.84 -9.31 3.24
C ASP A 68 -2.34 -7.89 2.97
N ALA A 69 -2.42 -7.54 1.70
CA ALA A 69 -2.89 -6.22 1.28
C ALA A 69 -4.34 -5.95 1.68
N ARG A 70 -5.20 -6.98 1.71
CA ARG A 70 -6.64 -6.85 1.96
C ARG A 70 -7.08 -7.75 3.09
N LEU A 71 -7.77 -7.15 4.07
CA LEU A 71 -8.31 -7.84 5.26
C LEU A 71 -9.75 -7.38 5.48
N PRO A 72 -10.59 -8.17 6.14
CA PRO A 72 -11.97 -7.79 6.43
C PRO A 72 -12.11 -6.53 7.30
N ASP A 73 -11.10 -6.24 8.14
CA ASP A 73 -11.07 -5.16 9.12
C ASP A 73 -10.06 -4.05 8.79
N GLY A 74 -9.50 -4.04 7.56
CA GLY A 74 -8.53 -3.02 7.15
C GLY A 74 -7.60 -3.47 6.03
N THR A 75 -6.42 -2.87 5.96
CA THR A 75 -5.42 -3.21 4.94
C THR A 75 -4.04 -3.43 5.56
N GLY A 76 -3.25 -4.35 4.99
CA GLY A 76 -1.85 -4.53 5.40
C GLY A 76 -1.00 -3.27 5.18
N ILE A 77 -1.39 -2.41 4.24
CA ILE A 77 -0.72 -1.13 4.00
C ILE A 77 -0.91 -0.18 5.19
N GLU A 78 -2.13 -0.12 5.76
CA GLU A 78 -2.40 0.65 6.97
C GLU A 78 -1.66 0.08 8.18
N VAL A 79 -1.64 -1.25 8.33
CA VAL A 79 -0.85 -1.93 9.37
C VAL A 79 0.63 -1.57 9.21
N CYS A 80 1.20 -1.67 8.00
CA CYS A 80 2.58 -1.28 7.71
C CYS A 80 2.87 0.15 8.16
N ARG A 81 2.02 1.11 7.78
CA ARG A 81 2.17 2.53 8.16
C ARG A 81 2.14 2.70 9.68
N ASN A 82 1.19 2.04 10.35
CA ASN A 82 1.01 2.16 11.80
C ASN A 82 2.21 1.58 12.56
N VAL A 83 2.65 0.36 12.23
CA VAL A 83 3.77 -0.27 12.95
C VAL A 83 5.09 0.45 12.69
N ARG A 84 5.31 0.97 11.48
CA ARG A 84 6.49 1.74 11.13
C ARG A 84 6.50 3.16 11.71
N SER A 85 5.34 3.72 12.03
CA SER A 85 5.29 5.00 12.79
C SER A 85 5.75 4.83 14.24
N VAL A 86 5.71 3.60 14.78
CA VAL A 86 6.22 3.26 16.12
C VAL A 86 7.70 2.89 16.06
N ASP A 87 8.09 2.09 15.05
CA ASP A 87 9.47 1.67 14.83
C ASP A 87 9.78 1.62 13.32
N GLU A 88 10.55 2.58 12.83
CA GLU A 88 10.97 2.67 11.42
C GLU A 88 11.88 1.52 10.98
N SER A 89 12.52 0.80 11.91
CA SER A 89 13.39 -0.33 11.61
C SER A 89 12.62 -1.58 11.19
N LEU A 90 11.33 -1.71 11.58
CA LEU A 90 10.45 -2.81 11.17
C LEU A 90 10.34 -2.91 9.65
N ARG A 91 10.59 -4.09 9.12
CA ARG A 91 10.49 -4.37 7.69
C ARG A 91 9.14 -5.00 7.40
N CYS A 92 8.36 -4.37 6.51
CA CYS A 92 7.06 -4.88 6.09
C CYS A 92 7.11 -5.27 4.61
N VAL A 93 6.61 -6.45 4.30
CA VAL A 93 6.43 -6.94 2.93
C VAL A 93 4.93 -7.13 2.70
N ILE A 94 4.39 -6.44 1.70
CA ILE A 94 2.97 -6.56 1.35
C ILE A 94 2.78 -7.74 0.40
N LEU A 95 1.88 -8.68 0.75
CA LEU A 95 1.42 -9.74 -0.14
C LEU A 95 0.05 -9.36 -0.73
N THR A 96 -0.16 -9.66 -2.01
CA THR A 96 -1.42 -9.36 -2.69
C THR A 96 -1.74 -10.40 -3.77
N SER A 97 -3.03 -10.61 -4.02
CA SER A 97 -3.51 -11.43 -5.13
C SER A 97 -3.73 -10.64 -6.42
N TYR A 98 -3.55 -9.32 -6.39
CA TYR A 98 -3.85 -8.44 -7.52
C TYR A 98 -2.69 -7.48 -7.77
N ASP A 99 -2.38 -7.30 -9.06
CA ASP A 99 -1.47 -6.22 -9.51
C ASP A 99 -2.30 -4.91 -9.55
N ASP A 100 -2.17 -4.12 -8.49
CA ASP A 100 -2.93 -2.88 -8.27
C ASP A 100 -1.93 -1.74 -8.05
N GLU A 101 -1.85 -0.84 -9.04
CA GLU A 101 -0.93 0.30 -9.01
C GLU A 101 -1.18 1.22 -7.80
N GLN A 102 -2.43 1.38 -7.40
CA GLN A 102 -2.78 2.20 -6.25
C GLN A 102 -2.32 1.56 -4.93
N ALA A 103 -2.44 0.23 -4.81
CA ALA A 103 -1.92 -0.51 -3.67
C ALA A 103 -0.37 -0.51 -3.66
N LEU A 104 0.27 -0.65 -4.82
CA LEU A 104 1.73 -0.54 -4.95
C LEU A 104 2.21 0.84 -4.49
N ARG A 105 1.58 1.93 -4.97
CA ARG A 105 1.87 3.30 -4.52
C ARG A 105 1.69 3.42 -3.00
N GLY A 106 0.56 2.94 -2.47
CA GLY A 106 0.28 2.95 -1.03
C GLY A 106 1.34 2.22 -0.21
N ALA A 107 1.83 1.05 -0.68
CA ALA A 107 2.89 0.29 -0.03
C ALA A 107 4.23 1.05 0.01
N VAL A 108 4.62 1.70 -1.10
CA VAL A 108 5.83 2.54 -1.13
C VAL A 108 5.71 3.69 -0.14
N LEU A 109 4.56 4.37 -0.09
CA LEU A 109 4.29 5.50 0.81
C LEU A 109 4.22 5.10 2.29
N ALA A 110 3.75 3.88 2.59
CA ALA A 110 3.78 3.31 3.92
C ALA A 110 5.19 2.88 4.36
N GLY A 111 6.20 2.98 3.47
CA GLY A 111 7.58 2.58 3.74
C GLY A 111 7.78 1.07 3.75
N ALA A 112 6.93 0.28 3.09
CA ALA A 112 7.14 -1.14 2.95
C ALA A 112 8.50 -1.45 2.30
N ALA A 113 9.08 -2.59 2.64
CA ALA A 113 10.30 -3.09 2.01
C ALA A 113 10.00 -3.70 0.64
N GLY A 114 8.77 -4.18 0.41
CA GLY A 114 8.37 -4.78 -0.86
C GLY A 114 6.88 -5.00 -1.00
N TYR A 115 6.50 -5.26 -2.26
CA TYR A 115 5.14 -5.61 -2.69
C TYR A 115 5.24 -6.84 -3.59
N ILE A 116 4.60 -7.92 -3.22
CA ILE A 116 4.78 -9.25 -3.83
C ILE A 116 3.39 -9.82 -4.17
N LEU A 117 3.25 -10.34 -5.39
CA LEU A 117 2.06 -11.08 -5.78
C LEU A 117 2.06 -12.47 -5.13
N LYS A 118 0.91 -12.90 -4.59
CA LYS A 118 0.74 -14.22 -3.96
C LYS A 118 0.95 -15.38 -4.95
N GLU A 119 0.89 -15.13 -6.27
CA GLU A 119 1.23 -16.11 -7.30
C GLU A 119 2.71 -16.52 -7.28
N VAL A 120 3.57 -15.70 -6.67
CA VAL A 120 5.02 -15.93 -6.54
C VAL A 120 5.35 -16.64 -5.22
N LEU A 121 4.48 -17.54 -4.75
CA LEU A 121 4.75 -18.34 -3.54
C LEU A 121 5.83 -19.41 -3.82
N GLY A 122 6.64 -19.72 -2.80
CA GLY A 122 7.71 -20.70 -2.85
C GLY A 122 9.09 -20.10 -2.59
N THR A 123 10.12 -20.65 -3.22
CA THR A 123 11.52 -20.25 -2.98
C THR A 123 11.81 -18.77 -3.29
N ASP A 124 11.08 -18.17 -4.23
CA ASP A 124 11.25 -16.74 -4.55
C ASP A 124 10.75 -15.84 -3.43
N LEU A 125 9.64 -16.19 -2.76
CA LEU A 125 9.17 -15.47 -1.58
C LEU A 125 10.19 -15.51 -0.45
N VAL A 126 10.75 -16.71 -0.17
CA VAL A 126 11.79 -16.92 0.85
C VAL A 126 13.00 -16.01 0.61
N HIS A 127 13.50 -15.99 -0.63
CA HIS A 127 14.59 -15.10 -1.02
C HIS A 127 14.25 -13.62 -0.80
N LYS A 128 13.06 -13.19 -1.19
CA LYS A 128 12.61 -11.81 -1.01
C LYS A 128 12.49 -11.43 0.47
N VAL A 129 11.95 -12.33 1.30
CA VAL A 129 11.84 -12.08 2.75
C VAL A 129 13.23 -11.96 3.39
N ARG A 130 14.20 -12.80 3.01
CA ARG A 130 15.59 -12.69 3.50
C ARG A 130 16.23 -11.36 3.14
N ARG A 131 16.06 -10.91 1.89
CA ARG A 131 16.56 -9.61 1.43
C ARG A 131 15.90 -8.45 2.18
N ALA A 132 14.60 -8.53 2.41
CA ALA A 132 13.88 -7.53 3.20
C ALA A 132 14.40 -7.46 4.65
N ALA A 133 14.68 -8.62 5.28
CA ALA A 133 15.28 -8.70 6.62
C ALA A 133 16.65 -8.00 6.70
N LEU A 134 17.45 -8.09 5.63
CA LEU A 134 18.73 -7.39 5.51
C LEU A 134 18.58 -5.88 5.23
N GLY A 135 17.35 -5.39 5.16
CA GLY A 135 17.08 -3.97 4.92
C GLY A 135 17.04 -3.58 3.44
N GLU A 136 17.08 -4.54 2.52
CA GLU A 136 16.99 -4.25 1.10
C GLU A 136 15.57 -3.86 0.69
N SER A 137 15.44 -2.90 -0.22
CA SER A 137 14.19 -2.60 -0.89
C SER A 137 13.97 -3.58 -2.04
N LEU A 138 12.80 -4.21 -2.07
CA LEU A 138 12.39 -5.13 -3.13
C LEU A 138 11.69 -4.40 -4.30
N PHE A 139 11.43 -3.11 -4.16
CA PHE A 139 10.86 -2.29 -5.23
C PHE A 139 11.92 -1.99 -6.30
N ASN A 140 11.47 -1.93 -7.56
CA ASN A 140 12.31 -1.37 -8.61
C ASN A 140 12.65 0.09 -8.26
N PRO A 141 13.94 0.48 -8.28
CA PRO A 141 14.37 1.85 -7.95
C PRO A 141 13.67 2.92 -8.78
N GLU A 142 13.42 2.65 -10.08
CA GLU A 142 12.73 3.59 -10.98
C GLU A 142 11.25 3.78 -10.58
N VAL A 143 10.56 2.69 -10.22
CA VAL A 143 9.17 2.74 -9.74
C VAL A 143 9.10 3.52 -8.44
N LYS A 144 10.01 3.23 -7.51
CA LYS A 144 10.10 3.96 -6.23
C LYS A 144 10.37 5.45 -6.45
N ALA A 145 11.30 5.78 -7.35
CA ALA A 145 11.62 7.16 -7.68
C ALA A 145 10.44 7.90 -8.31
N LYS A 146 9.72 7.27 -9.25
CA LYS A 146 8.51 7.84 -9.86
C LYS A 146 7.41 8.12 -8.82
N ILE A 147 7.16 7.16 -7.91
CA ILE A 147 6.16 7.34 -6.85
C ILE A 147 6.58 8.47 -5.90
N SER A 148 7.84 8.53 -5.51
CA SER A 148 8.38 9.59 -4.65
C SER A 148 8.41 10.95 -5.33
N ALA A 149 8.71 11.01 -6.65
CA ALA A 149 8.65 12.25 -7.42
C ALA A 149 7.20 12.73 -7.58
N GLY A 150 6.25 11.83 -7.85
CA GLY A 150 4.82 12.15 -7.87
C GLY A 150 4.27 12.64 -6.52
N LEU A 151 4.98 12.39 -5.40
CA LEU A 151 4.67 13.03 -4.12
C LEU A 151 5.11 14.49 -4.08
N ALA A 152 6.29 14.80 -4.63
CA ALA A 152 6.75 16.20 -4.72
C ALA A 152 5.84 17.04 -5.63
N GLU A 153 5.22 16.40 -6.65
CA GLU A 153 4.19 17.02 -7.48
C GLU A 153 2.82 17.09 -6.78
N SER A 154 2.49 16.12 -5.91
CA SER A 154 1.23 16.10 -5.13
C SER A 154 1.31 16.83 -3.78
N GLU A 155 2.43 17.37 -3.35
CA GLU A 155 2.49 18.32 -2.21
C GLU A 155 1.64 19.59 -2.43
N GLY A 156 1.03 19.75 -3.62
CA GLY A 156 0.01 20.74 -3.93
C GLY A 156 -1.42 20.23 -4.01
N GLU A 157 -1.65 18.92 -4.00
CA GLU A 157 -3.01 18.35 -4.07
C GLU A 157 -3.69 18.38 -2.69
N ASP A 158 -4.96 18.77 -2.69
CA ASP A 158 -5.77 18.77 -1.46
C ASP A 158 -5.97 17.32 -0.98
N PRO A 159 -5.62 16.98 0.30
CA PRO A 159 -5.71 15.61 0.83
C PRO A 159 -7.11 14.98 0.71
N ARG A 160 -8.15 15.79 0.52
CA ARG A 160 -9.52 15.31 0.31
C ARG A 160 -9.68 14.52 -0.98
N PHE A 161 -8.80 14.71 -1.97
CA PHE A 161 -8.83 13.94 -3.21
C PHE A 161 -8.49 12.46 -2.97
N ASP A 162 -7.68 12.14 -1.95
CA ASP A 162 -7.30 10.77 -1.61
C ASP A 162 -8.47 9.91 -1.13
N ALA A 163 -9.54 10.55 -0.61
CA ALA A 163 -10.76 9.85 -0.22
C ALA A 163 -11.63 9.42 -1.41
N LEU A 164 -11.35 9.94 -2.62
CA LEU A 164 -12.16 9.67 -3.81
C LEU A 164 -11.63 8.47 -4.60
N THR A 165 -12.54 7.62 -5.06
CA THR A 165 -12.24 6.59 -6.04
C THR A 165 -11.93 7.21 -7.42
N ALA A 166 -11.28 6.46 -8.31
CA ALA A 166 -10.98 6.90 -9.68
C ALA A 166 -12.25 7.37 -10.44
N GLN A 167 -13.39 6.69 -10.24
CA GLN A 167 -14.65 7.09 -10.87
C GLN A 167 -15.22 8.36 -10.26
N GLU A 168 -15.14 8.55 -8.95
CA GLU A 168 -15.56 9.75 -8.27
C GLU A 168 -14.69 10.95 -8.65
N ARG A 169 -13.38 10.76 -8.85
CA ARG A 169 -12.46 11.79 -9.37
C ARG A 169 -12.88 12.23 -10.78
N LYS A 170 -13.16 11.28 -11.70
CA LYS A 170 -13.66 11.59 -13.04
C LYS A 170 -14.97 12.37 -13.00
N VAL A 171 -15.92 11.94 -12.16
CA VAL A 171 -17.19 12.66 -12.00
C VAL A 171 -16.97 14.08 -11.44
N LEU A 172 -16.05 14.24 -10.48
CA LEU A 172 -15.69 15.53 -9.91
C LEU A 172 -15.08 16.48 -10.98
N HIS A 173 -14.21 15.94 -11.84
CA HIS A 173 -13.64 16.68 -12.97
C HIS A 173 -14.75 17.26 -13.88
N TYR A 174 -15.68 16.44 -14.34
CA TYR A 174 -16.78 16.88 -15.17
C TYR A 174 -17.74 17.84 -14.46
N ILE A 175 -17.83 17.76 -13.12
CA ILE A 175 -18.54 18.76 -12.32
C ILE A 175 -17.83 20.12 -12.39
N GLY A 176 -16.50 20.12 -12.37
CA GLY A 176 -15.69 21.33 -12.56
C GLY A 176 -15.87 21.97 -13.93
N GLU A 177 -16.01 21.16 -14.98
CA GLU A 177 -16.33 21.61 -16.33
C GLU A 177 -17.78 22.08 -16.50
N GLY A 178 -18.62 21.92 -15.48
CA GLY A 178 -20.00 22.37 -15.49
C GLY A 178 -21.01 21.39 -16.12
N LEU A 179 -20.62 20.16 -16.46
CA LEU A 179 -21.48 19.16 -17.09
C LEU A 179 -22.61 18.75 -16.14
N THR A 180 -23.81 18.51 -16.67
CA THR A 180 -24.94 17.91 -15.93
C THR A 180 -24.74 16.41 -15.72
N ASN A 181 -25.46 15.78 -14.79
CA ASN A 181 -25.38 14.32 -14.58
C ASN A 181 -25.71 13.50 -15.83
N LYS A 182 -26.57 14.03 -16.70
CA LYS A 182 -26.94 13.43 -17.98
C LYS A 182 -25.75 13.45 -18.95
N GLU A 183 -25.06 14.57 -19.06
CA GLU A 183 -23.89 14.76 -19.92
C GLU A 183 -22.71 13.92 -19.41
N ILE A 184 -22.45 13.92 -18.09
CA ILE A 184 -21.46 13.05 -17.46
C ILE A 184 -21.77 11.57 -17.77
N GLY A 185 -23.04 11.17 -17.64
CA GLY A 185 -23.46 9.82 -17.98
C GLY A 185 -23.18 9.45 -19.45
N GLN A 186 -23.41 10.38 -20.36
CA GLN A 186 -23.09 10.19 -21.80
C GLN A 186 -21.58 10.04 -22.01
N THR A 187 -20.77 10.92 -21.42
CA THR A 187 -19.30 10.92 -21.54
C THR A 187 -18.67 9.65 -20.94
N MET A 188 -19.18 9.21 -19.80
CA MET A 188 -18.65 8.04 -19.09
C MET A 188 -19.32 6.71 -19.46
N PHE A 189 -20.28 6.71 -20.39
CA PHE A 189 -21.09 5.54 -20.75
C PHE A 189 -21.83 4.94 -19.55
N LEU A 190 -22.39 5.79 -18.67
CA LEU A 190 -23.11 5.40 -17.47
C LEU A 190 -24.55 5.90 -17.49
N ALA A 191 -25.43 5.19 -16.78
CA ALA A 191 -26.79 5.69 -16.54
C ALA A 191 -26.76 6.93 -15.64
N GLU A 192 -27.63 7.92 -15.89
CA GLU A 192 -27.73 9.15 -15.08
C GLU A 192 -27.94 8.86 -13.58
N LYS A 193 -28.66 7.78 -13.25
CA LYS A 193 -28.86 7.33 -11.86
C LYS A 193 -27.53 6.91 -11.21
N THR A 194 -26.65 6.26 -11.96
CA THR A 194 -25.31 5.87 -11.48
C THR A 194 -24.46 7.10 -11.20
N VAL A 195 -24.49 8.08 -12.10
CA VAL A 195 -23.78 9.36 -11.89
C VAL A 195 -24.30 10.09 -10.65
N LYS A 196 -25.64 10.11 -10.42
CA LYS A 196 -26.22 10.68 -9.20
C LYS A 196 -25.68 10.02 -7.93
N ASN A 197 -25.49 8.70 -7.95
CA ASN A 197 -24.89 7.97 -6.82
C ASN A 197 -23.45 8.39 -6.59
N TYR A 198 -22.63 8.49 -7.64
CA TYR A 198 -21.24 8.98 -7.53
C TYR A 198 -21.19 10.41 -7.01
N VAL A 199 -22.05 11.31 -7.51
CA VAL A 199 -22.14 12.69 -7.01
C VAL A 199 -22.49 12.72 -5.53
N SER A 200 -23.46 11.94 -5.08
CA SER A 200 -23.82 11.88 -3.66
C SER A 200 -22.67 11.35 -2.79
N SER A 201 -22.01 10.31 -3.25
CA SER A 201 -20.86 9.70 -2.53
C SER A 201 -19.68 10.67 -2.44
N LEU A 202 -19.27 11.28 -3.56
CA LEU A 202 -18.15 12.23 -3.55
C LEU A 202 -18.42 13.47 -2.70
N LEU A 203 -19.65 14.01 -2.72
CA LEU A 203 -20.03 15.14 -1.88
C LEU A 203 -19.93 14.80 -0.38
N ALA A 204 -20.39 13.60 0.01
CA ALA A 204 -20.28 13.11 1.38
C ALA A 204 -18.80 12.97 1.81
N LYS A 205 -17.95 12.39 0.96
CA LYS A 205 -16.51 12.20 1.23
C LYS A 205 -15.76 13.54 1.33
N LEU A 206 -16.13 14.53 0.51
CA LEU A 206 -15.53 15.87 0.54
C LEU A 206 -16.12 16.79 1.62
N GLY A 207 -17.16 16.32 2.35
CA GLY A 207 -17.85 17.13 3.36
C GLY A 207 -18.71 18.26 2.78
N PHE A 208 -19.15 18.14 1.50
CA PHE A 208 -19.95 19.15 0.82
C PHE A 208 -21.43 18.80 0.84
N GLN A 209 -22.27 19.83 0.95
CA GLN A 209 -23.73 19.68 0.91
C GLN A 209 -24.33 19.96 -0.47
N ARG A 210 -23.61 20.68 -1.33
CA ARG A 210 -24.10 21.14 -2.64
C ARG A 210 -23.06 20.89 -3.73
N ARG A 211 -23.54 20.52 -4.92
CA ARG A 211 -22.72 20.35 -6.12
C ARG A 211 -21.87 21.60 -6.46
N THR A 212 -22.42 22.78 -6.24
CA THR A 212 -21.70 24.04 -6.47
C THR A 212 -20.46 24.20 -5.61
N GLN A 213 -20.46 23.62 -4.39
CA GLN A 213 -19.25 23.58 -3.54
C GLN A 213 -18.17 22.71 -4.15
N ALA A 214 -18.55 21.57 -4.73
CA ALA A 214 -17.60 20.70 -5.45
C ALA A 214 -17.05 21.38 -6.71
N ALA A 215 -17.90 22.10 -7.48
CA ALA A 215 -17.45 22.84 -8.65
C ALA A 215 -16.46 23.97 -8.29
N VAL A 216 -16.73 24.74 -7.24
CA VAL A 216 -15.83 25.79 -6.75
C VAL A 216 -14.54 25.17 -6.21
N PHE A 217 -14.65 24.07 -5.47
CA PHE A 217 -13.50 23.37 -4.90
C PHE A 217 -12.50 22.94 -5.98
N ILE A 218 -12.97 22.27 -7.05
CA ILE A 218 -12.08 21.83 -8.12
C ILE A 218 -11.49 23.01 -8.91
N ALA A 219 -12.26 24.07 -9.11
CA ALA A 219 -11.79 25.28 -9.79
C ALA A 219 -10.70 26.06 -9.02
N THR A 220 -10.60 25.84 -7.70
CA THR A 220 -9.63 26.52 -6.82
C THR A 220 -8.54 25.56 -6.30
N ALA A 221 -8.68 24.26 -6.52
CA ALA A 221 -7.73 23.25 -6.04
C ALA A 221 -6.41 23.36 -6.81
N ARG A 222 -5.30 23.45 -6.08
CA ARG A 222 -3.96 23.33 -6.66
C ARG A 222 -3.65 21.84 -6.93
N GLY A 223 -3.05 21.54 -8.07
CA GLY A 223 -2.58 20.20 -8.40
C GLY A 223 -3.62 19.27 -9.03
N TRP A 224 -4.76 19.79 -9.49
CA TRP A 224 -5.67 19.00 -10.31
C TRP A 224 -5.06 18.77 -11.71
N PRO A 225 -4.88 17.51 -12.18
CA PRO A 225 -4.31 17.25 -13.50
C PRO A 225 -5.25 17.77 -14.59
N GLU A 226 -4.75 18.70 -15.40
CA GLU A 226 -5.37 19.04 -16.70
C GLU A 226 -5.03 17.88 -17.66
N GLU A 227 -6.06 17.13 -18.11
CA GLU A 227 -5.88 16.16 -19.22
C GLU A 227 -5.82 16.87 -20.57
#